data_55ac5b37f91a7e6dc31447de378fe9f6
#
_entry.id   55ac5b37f91a7e6dc31447de378fe9f6
#
_cell.length_a   1.000
_cell.length_b   1.000
_cell.length_c   1.000
_cell.angle_alpha   90.00
_cell.angle_beta   90.00
_cell.angle_gamma   90.00
#
_symmetry.space_group_name_H-M   'P 1'
#
loop_
_entity.id
_entity.type
_entity.pdbx_description
1 polymer ?
#
loop_
_entity_poly.entity_id
_entity_poly.type
_entity_poly.pdbx_seq_one_letter_code
_entity_poly.pdbx_strand_id
1 'polypeptide(L)'
;IKKNYFFFTVQRLNVITVQNLNIMSDNLDQFNVLRKIKSKPKTNTSQRKLASELGFSLGKLNYCLKSLNEKGLIKIKNFQKNPNKLKYAYILTPKGITAKTKLTLNFMKRKMKEYDELKAEIEEEN
;
A
#
# COMPACT_ATOMS: atom_id res chain seq x y z
N ILE A 1 17.64 -2.95 -32.51
CA ILE A 1 16.50 -2.05 -32.74
C ILE A 1 15.58 -2.00 -31.50
N LYS A 2 15.27 -3.13 -30.85
CA LYS A 2 14.50 -3.16 -29.60
C LYS A 2 15.21 -2.49 -28.41
N LYS A 3 16.54 -2.55 -28.33
CA LYS A 3 17.34 -1.91 -27.26
C LYS A 3 17.31 -0.37 -27.30
N ASN A 4 17.22 0.22 -28.48
CA ASN A 4 17.17 1.68 -28.64
C ASN A 4 15.81 2.28 -28.25
N TYR A 5 14.71 1.56 -28.52
CA TYR A 5 13.37 1.99 -28.09
C TYR A 5 13.23 1.95 -26.57
N PHE A 6 13.77 0.93 -25.93
CA PHE A 6 13.74 0.80 -24.47
C PHE A 6 14.52 1.95 -23.79
N PHE A 7 15.70 2.27 -24.31
CA PHE A 7 16.54 3.36 -23.78
C PHE A 7 15.89 4.74 -23.96
N PHE A 8 15.25 5.01 -25.11
CA PHE A 8 14.50 6.24 -25.37
C PHE A 8 13.27 6.38 -24.47
N THR A 9 12.56 5.31 -24.24
CA THR A 9 11.40 5.26 -23.35
C THR A 9 11.80 5.53 -21.90
N VAL A 10 12.92 4.99 -21.44
CA VAL A 10 13.47 5.22 -20.10
C VAL A 10 13.92 6.68 -19.91
N GLN A 11 14.53 7.32 -20.91
CA GLN A 11 14.94 8.72 -20.82
C GLN A 11 13.75 9.71 -20.86
N ARG A 12 12.72 9.43 -21.66
CA ARG A 12 11.47 10.22 -21.64
C ARG A 12 10.68 10.06 -20.34
N LEU A 13 10.75 8.90 -19.73
CA LEU A 13 10.12 8.61 -18.44
C LEU A 13 10.82 9.29 -17.26
N ASN A 14 12.09 9.67 -17.38
CA ASN A 14 12.87 10.21 -16.25
C ASN A 14 12.35 11.53 -15.66
N VAL A 15 11.70 12.39 -16.45
CA VAL A 15 11.16 13.67 -15.96
C VAL A 15 9.76 13.49 -15.36
N ILE A 16 8.96 12.60 -15.92
CA ILE A 16 7.60 12.28 -15.45
C ILE A 16 7.65 11.25 -14.31
N THR A 17 8.69 10.41 -14.27
CA THR A 17 8.80 9.25 -13.38
C THR A 17 9.12 9.62 -11.94
N VAL A 18 9.85 10.71 -11.66
CA VAL A 18 10.18 11.09 -10.27
C VAL A 18 8.92 11.53 -9.51
N GLN A 19 8.02 12.29 -10.16
CA GLN A 19 6.74 12.66 -9.56
C GLN A 19 5.77 11.47 -9.48
N ASN A 20 5.74 10.61 -10.51
CA ASN A 20 4.91 9.40 -10.51
C ASN A 20 5.41 8.32 -9.53
N LEU A 21 6.72 8.20 -9.32
CA LEU A 21 7.29 7.30 -8.31
C LEU A 21 6.90 7.70 -6.89
N ASN A 22 6.88 9.01 -6.58
CA ASN A 22 6.42 9.48 -5.28
C ASN A 22 4.92 9.20 -5.07
N ILE A 23 4.10 9.42 -6.09
CA ILE A 23 2.66 9.09 -6.04
C ILE A 23 2.45 7.59 -5.93
N MET A 24 3.21 6.77 -6.66
CA MET A 24 3.14 5.31 -6.59
C MET A 24 3.65 4.78 -5.24
N SER A 25 4.70 5.39 -4.67
CA SER A 25 5.23 5.05 -3.35
C SER A 25 4.19 5.34 -2.26
N ASP A 26 3.57 6.52 -2.28
CA ASP A 26 2.51 6.88 -1.34
C ASP A 26 1.29 5.94 -1.45
N ASN A 27 0.90 5.58 -2.67
CA ASN A 27 -0.21 4.65 -2.90
C ASN A 27 0.13 3.24 -2.42
N LEU A 28 1.37 2.79 -2.61
CA LEU A 28 1.83 1.50 -2.12
C LEU A 28 1.85 1.46 -0.60
N ASP A 29 2.34 2.52 0.05
CA ASP A 29 2.36 2.62 1.50
C ASP A 29 0.95 2.60 2.09
N GLN A 30 0.03 3.37 1.53
CA GLN A 30 -1.38 3.37 1.92
C GLN A 30 -2.02 2.00 1.70
N PHE A 31 -1.72 1.33 0.60
CA PHE A 31 -2.19 -0.02 0.32
C PHE A 31 -1.66 -1.02 1.35
N ASN A 32 -0.39 -0.94 1.72
CA ASN A 32 0.20 -1.82 2.74
C ASN A 32 -0.44 -1.62 4.11
N VAL A 33 -0.75 -0.37 4.48
CA VAL A 33 -1.52 -0.09 5.70
C VAL A 33 -2.93 -0.69 5.60
N LEU A 34 -3.60 -0.48 4.47
CA LEU A 34 -4.96 -0.96 4.24
C LEU A 34 -5.04 -2.51 4.33
N ARG A 35 -4.00 -3.21 3.86
CA ARG A 35 -3.90 -4.68 3.96
C ARG A 35 -3.89 -5.17 5.40
N LYS A 36 -3.35 -4.40 6.33
CA LYS A 36 -3.26 -4.77 7.75
C LYS A 36 -4.55 -4.50 8.52
N ILE A 37 -5.44 -3.67 7.99
CA ILE A 37 -6.69 -3.30 8.65
C ILE A 37 -7.80 -4.27 8.25
N LYS A 38 -8.56 -4.75 9.24
CA LYS A 38 -9.67 -5.68 9.04
C LYS A 38 -11.02 -4.99 9.28
N SER A 39 -12.07 -5.52 8.66
CA SER A 39 -13.44 -5.03 8.88
C SER A 39 -13.96 -5.33 10.29
N LYS A 40 -13.50 -6.40 10.90
CA LYS A 40 -13.83 -6.80 12.28
C LYS A 40 -12.56 -7.15 13.05
N PRO A 41 -11.86 -6.15 13.61
CA PRO A 41 -10.66 -6.42 14.37
C PRO A 41 -11.02 -7.11 15.68
N LYS A 42 -10.33 -8.20 16.01
CA LYS A 42 -10.51 -8.94 17.26
C LYS A 42 -9.88 -8.21 18.46
N THR A 43 -8.87 -7.41 18.23
CA THR A 43 -8.12 -6.71 19.27
C THR A 43 -7.74 -5.31 18.81
N ASN A 44 -7.59 -4.41 19.77
CA ASN A 44 -7.04 -3.09 19.53
C ASN A 44 -5.56 -3.20 19.16
N THR A 45 -5.16 -2.52 18.12
CA THR A 45 -3.77 -2.50 17.69
C THR A 45 -3.14 -1.16 18.07
N SER A 46 -1.96 -1.21 18.71
CA SER A 46 -1.20 0.02 18.94
C SER A 46 -0.59 0.51 17.62
N GLN A 47 -0.49 1.83 17.46
CA GLN A 47 0.17 2.42 16.30
C GLN A 47 1.63 1.98 16.19
N ARG A 48 2.32 1.85 17.32
CA ARG A 48 3.72 1.39 17.37
C ARG A 48 3.88 -0.03 16.82
N LYS A 49 2.97 -0.92 17.21
CA LYS A 49 2.98 -2.30 16.72
C LYS A 49 2.72 -2.34 15.22
N LEU A 50 1.71 -1.61 14.76
CA LEU A 50 1.37 -1.55 13.33
C LEU A 50 2.52 -0.96 12.50
N ALA A 51 3.14 0.12 12.96
CA ALA A 51 4.30 0.72 12.32
C ALA A 51 5.48 -0.26 12.25
N SER A 52 5.76 -0.97 13.35
CA SER A 52 6.81 -1.98 13.40
C SER A 52 6.57 -3.12 12.42
N GLU A 53 5.35 -3.65 12.34
CA GLU A 53 4.98 -4.71 11.39
C GLU A 53 5.14 -4.28 9.93
N LEU A 54 4.91 -3.01 9.64
CA LEU A 54 5.02 -2.44 8.30
C LEU A 54 6.44 -1.95 7.96
N GLY A 55 7.32 -1.83 8.97
CA GLY A 55 8.61 -1.19 8.81
C GLY A 55 8.51 0.32 8.59
N PHE A 56 7.48 0.96 9.11
CA PHE A 56 7.21 2.38 8.97
C PHE A 56 7.60 3.16 10.23
N SER A 57 7.97 4.44 10.04
CA SER A 57 8.00 5.39 11.15
C SER A 57 6.57 5.70 11.61
N LEU A 58 6.42 6.17 12.85
CA LEU A 58 5.13 6.60 13.37
C LEU A 58 4.52 7.73 12.54
N GLY A 59 5.35 8.68 12.10
CA GLY A 59 4.91 9.78 11.25
C GLY A 59 4.36 9.32 9.92
N LYS A 60 5.04 8.37 9.27
CA LYS A 60 4.59 7.78 8.00
C LYS A 60 3.28 7.02 8.18
N LEU A 61 3.16 6.24 9.26
CA LEU A 61 1.92 5.53 9.57
C LEU A 61 0.76 6.49 9.80
N ASN A 62 0.97 7.54 10.60
CA ASN A 62 -0.05 8.54 10.88
C ASN A 62 -0.52 9.27 9.63
N TYR A 63 0.41 9.60 8.74
CA TYR A 63 0.09 10.19 7.44
C TYR A 63 -0.81 9.27 6.61
N CYS A 64 -0.47 7.99 6.52
CA CYS A 64 -1.26 7.00 5.78
C CYS A 64 -2.64 6.80 6.40
N LEU A 65 -2.73 6.66 7.72
CA LEU A 65 -4.00 6.49 8.43
C LEU A 65 -4.92 7.70 8.27
N LYS A 66 -4.37 8.90 8.37
CA LYS A 66 -5.13 10.14 8.15
C LYS A 66 -5.68 10.21 6.72
N SER A 67 -4.85 9.91 5.74
CA SER A 67 -5.25 9.91 4.33
C SER A 67 -6.36 8.88 4.06
N LEU A 68 -6.22 7.66 4.57
CA LEU A 68 -7.23 6.60 4.42
C LEU A 68 -8.56 6.97 5.11
N ASN A 69 -8.49 7.61 6.27
CA ASN A 69 -9.66 8.09 6.99
C ASN A 69 -10.37 9.22 6.21
N GLU A 70 -9.63 10.18 5.68
CA GLU A 70 -10.17 11.26 4.85
C GLU A 70 -10.84 10.76 3.58
N LYS A 71 -10.31 9.69 2.98
CA LYS A 71 -10.91 9.02 1.83
C LYS A 71 -12.14 8.17 2.18
N GLY A 72 -12.46 8.02 3.46
CA GLY A 72 -13.58 7.21 3.93
C GLY A 72 -13.36 5.69 3.81
N LEU A 73 -12.11 5.24 3.71
CA LEU A 73 -11.76 3.82 3.56
C LEU A 73 -11.63 3.13 4.91
N ILE A 74 -11.29 3.86 5.95
CA ILE A 74 -11.21 3.37 7.32
C ILE A 74 -11.96 4.29 8.27
N LYS A 75 -12.36 3.75 9.41
CA LYS A 75 -12.82 4.49 10.58
C LYS A 75 -11.84 4.29 11.71
N ILE A 76 -11.53 5.35 12.42
CA ILE A 76 -10.68 5.32 13.61
C ILE A 76 -11.60 5.49 14.82
N LYS A 77 -11.71 4.42 15.63
CA LYS A 77 -12.47 4.47 16.88
C LYS A 77 -11.51 4.59 18.06
N ASN A 78 -11.75 5.60 18.87
CA ASN A 78 -11.06 5.77 20.14
C ASN A 78 -11.84 5.03 21.21
N PHE A 79 -11.20 4.06 21.88
CA PHE A 79 -11.83 3.36 23.00
C PHE A 79 -11.73 4.21 24.26
N GLN A 80 -12.79 4.96 24.56
CA GLN A 80 -12.88 5.84 25.73
C GLN A 80 -12.78 5.10 27.07
N LYS A 81 -13.00 3.79 27.08
CA LYS A 81 -13.00 2.96 28.32
C LYS A 81 -11.65 2.30 28.62
N ASN A 82 -10.63 2.50 27.80
CA ASN A 82 -9.32 1.90 28.03
C ASN A 82 -8.38 2.93 28.68
N PRO A 83 -7.80 2.63 29.86
CA PRO A 83 -6.82 3.52 30.51
C PRO A 83 -5.58 3.78 29.65
N ASN A 84 -5.28 2.92 28.69
CA ASN A 84 -4.24 3.15 27.70
C ASN A 84 -4.81 3.92 26.50
N LYS A 85 -4.76 5.23 26.54
CA LYS A 85 -5.20 6.16 25.47
C LYS A 85 -4.48 5.96 24.12
N LEU A 86 -3.57 4.98 24.01
CA LEU A 86 -2.75 4.71 22.84
C LEU A 86 -3.29 3.56 21.97
N LYS A 87 -4.40 2.93 22.36
CA LYS A 87 -5.01 1.85 21.58
C LYS A 87 -6.21 2.36 20.81
N TYR A 88 -6.06 2.41 19.49
CA TYR A 88 -7.13 2.74 18.57
C TYR A 88 -7.62 1.51 17.85
N ALA A 89 -8.91 1.43 17.58
CA ALA A 89 -9.43 0.46 16.62
C ALA A 89 -9.50 1.10 15.23
N TYR A 90 -8.84 0.49 14.29
CA TYR A 90 -8.92 0.83 12.87
C TYR A 90 -9.83 -0.17 12.20
N ILE A 91 -10.89 0.30 11.56
CA ILE A 91 -11.93 -0.54 10.97
C ILE A 91 -12.09 -0.17 9.51
N LEU A 92 -12.09 -1.19 8.63
CA LEU A 92 -12.44 -0.99 7.23
C LEU A 92 -13.91 -0.63 7.10
N THR A 93 -14.19 0.43 6.34
CA THR A 93 -15.54 0.75 5.90
C THR A 93 -15.93 -0.17 4.73
N PRO A 94 -17.23 -0.27 4.35
CA PRO A 94 -17.62 -0.97 3.11
C PRO A 94 -16.88 -0.46 1.87
N LYS A 95 -16.70 0.85 1.76
CA LYS A 95 -15.90 1.47 0.71
C LYS A 95 -14.44 1.03 0.78
N GLY A 96 -13.88 0.91 1.99
CA GLY A 96 -12.53 0.41 2.23
C GLY A 96 -12.34 -1.04 1.81
N ILE A 97 -13.31 -1.90 2.06
CA ILE A 97 -13.30 -3.31 1.62
C ILE A 97 -13.24 -3.39 0.09
N THR A 98 -14.07 -2.64 -0.59
CA THR A 98 -14.10 -2.58 -2.07
C THR A 98 -12.78 -2.06 -2.62
N ALA A 99 -12.23 -0.98 -2.07
CA ALA A 99 -10.96 -0.41 -2.48
C ALA A 99 -9.79 -1.38 -2.24
N LYS A 100 -9.76 -2.04 -1.08
CA LYS A 100 -8.75 -3.05 -0.75
C LYS A 100 -8.76 -4.21 -1.74
N THR A 101 -9.94 -4.73 -2.06
CA THR A 101 -10.10 -5.81 -3.04
C THR A 101 -9.58 -5.40 -4.42
N LYS A 102 -10.00 -4.23 -4.91
CA LYS A 102 -9.57 -3.71 -6.21
C LYS A 102 -8.05 -3.53 -6.28
N LEU A 103 -7.47 -2.91 -5.26
CA LEU A 103 -6.02 -2.69 -5.19
C LEU A 103 -5.25 -4.01 -5.10
N THR A 104 -5.78 -4.98 -4.36
CA THR A 104 -5.18 -6.32 -4.26
C THR A 104 -5.17 -7.02 -5.60
N LEU A 105 -6.27 -6.99 -6.34
CA LEU A 105 -6.36 -7.57 -7.69
C LEU A 105 -5.38 -6.90 -8.65
N ASN A 106 -5.27 -5.58 -8.62
CA ASN A 106 -4.32 -4.84 -9.45
C ASN A 106 -2.87 -5.19 -9.10
N PHE A 107 -2.57 -5.32 -7.83
CA PHE A 107 -1.25 -5.74 -7.35
C PHE A 107 -0.90 -7.16 -7.82
N MET A 108 -1.85 -8.09 -7.71
CA MET A 108 -1.68 -9.46 -8.19
C MET A 108 -1.40 -9.52 -9.69
N LYS A 109 -2.14 -8.77 -10.49
CA LYS A 109 -1.92 -8.69 -11.95
C LYS A 109 -0.51 -8.21 -12.28
N ARG A 110 -0.01 -7.19 -11.57
CA ARG A 110 1.36 -6.69 -11.77
C ARG A 110 2.40 -7.73 -11.39
N LYS A 111 2.19 -8.45 -10.29
CA LYS A 111 3.10 -9.51 -9.83
C LYS A 111 3.11 -10.71 -10.79
N MET A 112 1.97 -11.07 -11.33
CA MET A 112 1.88 -12.13 -12.34
C MET A 112 2.63 -11.74 -13.62
N LYS A 113 2.50 -10.51 -14.07
CA LYS A 113 3.23 -9.99 -15.23
C LYS A 113 4.73 -10.01 -14.99
N GLU A 114 5.21 -9.54 -13.85
CA GLU A 114 6.63 -9.60 -13.46
C GLU A 114 7.14 -11.04 -13.45
N TYR A 115 6.37 -11.96 -12.90
CA TYR A 115 6.71 -13.38 -12.87
C TYR A 115 6.88 -13.94 -14.30
N ASP A 116 5.93 -13.67 -15.18
CA ASP A 116 5.96 -14.15 -16.56
C ASP A 116 7.16 -13.57 -17.32
N GLU A 117 7.48 -12.30 -17.11
CA GLU A 117 8.64 -11.63 -17.71
C GLU A 117 9.95 -12.28 -17.24
N LEU A 118 10.12 -12.50 -15.95
CA LEU A 118 11.30 -13.15 -15.36
C LEU A 118 11.44 -14.60 -15.84
N LYS A 119 10.33 -15.32 -15.96
CA LYS A 119 10.31 -16.68 -16.48
C LYS A 119 10.77 -16.73 -17.94
N ALA A 120 10.29 -15.80 -18.76
CA ALA A 120 10.70 -15.68 -20.16
C ALA A 120 12.21 -15.38 -20.29
N GLU A 121 12.75 -14.51 -19.43
CA GLU A 121 14.19 -14.22 -19.39
C GLU A 121 15.02 -15.47 -19.10
N ILE A 122 14.61 -16.29 -18.14
CA ILE A 122 15.29 -17.55 -17.81
C ILE A 122 15.22 -18.53 -18.99
N GLU A 123 14.09 -18.62 -19.66
CA GLU A 123 13.91 -19.51 -20.83
C GLU A 123 14.76 -19.06 -22.03
N GLU A 124 14.98 -17.77 -22.21
CA GLU A 124 15.87 -17.23 -23.25
C GLU A 124 17.35 -17.57 -23.01
N GLU A 125 17.77 -17.68 -21.76
CA GLU A 125 19.14 -18.03 -21.36
C GLU A 125 19.46 -19.53 -21.54
N ASN A 126 18.46 -20.37 -21.60
CA ASN A 126 18.58 -21.81 -21.80
C ASN A 126 18.30 -22.21 -23.26
#